data_54139d077ec170a7a578140f57697caf
#
_entry.id   54139d077ec170a7a578140f57697caf
#
_cell.length_a   1.000
_cell.length_b   1.000
_cell.length_c   1.000
_cell.angle_alpha   90.00
_cell.angle_beta   90.00
_cell.angle_gamma   90.00
#
_symmetry.space_group_name_H-M   'P 1'
#
loop_
_entity.id
_entity.type
_entity.pdbx_description
1 polymer ?
#
loop_
_entity_poly.entity_id
_entity_poly.type
_entity_poly.pdbx_seq_one_letter_code
_entity_poly.pdbx_strand_id
1 'polypeptide(L)'
;MCGIVAAVADRNIVSVLLEGLRRLEYRGYDSAGLALINEKGLHRLRSVGRVAELTAQADESQACGNTGIAHTRWATHGVPCERNAHPHISGGLAVVHNGIIENHEVLRARLKGDGYEFTSDTDTEVVAHLIASELKKNPDFFAATRAAIAQLQGAYALAVLRESEPDRVVVAREGSPLLLGLSTEGNYAASDASALLQVTRRIVYLDNGDCAELTRTGYRITRVDGTPVTRRETETHLSADAVELGQYRHYMQKEIFEQPVALSNTLEMLGAARSIQPGLFGANCEEVLKDIRQILIIACGTSYHAGLVARYWLESLARVPCTVEVASEYRYRDSVADPQTLVVTLSQSGETADTLAALQHAKSLGMHHTLCICNVPESSLVRENALRFITRAGPEIGVASTKAFTTQLAALFLLSLVMAKVRNRLSQAQEAAFIEQLRHLPVAVNKVLELEPEIEAWAKRFADKQHALFLGRGRHYPIALEGALKLKEISYIHAEAYPAGELKHGIEPGIVTLFDLLTGAEQVDTTGGDGAELQAARIAGLQLAVESAPGGLRVKTPANLVNLRQPLLILFLLACTRHRFSHCTVNVFALLHLCCILSEL
;
A
#
# COMPACT_ATOMS: atom_id res chain seq x y z
N MET A 1 4.11 -4.46 -6.87
CA MET A 1 3.09 -5.53 -7.10
C MET A 1 2.72 -5.56 -8.57
N CYS A 2 2.41 -6.73 -9.11
CA CYS A 2 2.02 -6.89 -10.52
C CYS A 2 0.53 -6.64 -10.76
N GLY A 3 0.12 -6.50 -12.04
CA GLY A 3 -1.27 -6.35 -12.45
C GLY A 3 -1.69 -7.40 -13.48
N ILE A 4 -2.87 -8.00 -13.30
CA ILE A 4 -3.49 -8.96 -14.23
C ILE A 4 -4.79 -8.39 -14.75
N VAL A 5 -5.02 -8.57 -16.07
CA VAL A 5 -6.33 -8.40 -16.72
C VAL A 5 -6.56 -9.57 -17.65
N ALA A 6 -7.76 -10.15 -17.61
CA ALA A 6 -8.19 -11.22 -18.51
C ALA A 6 -9.59 -10.93 -19.03
N ALA A 7 -9.90 -11.37 -20.25
CA ALA A 7 -11.18 -11.12 -20.89
C ALA A 7 -11.57 -12.27 -21.84
N VAL A 8 -12.86 -12.56 -21.87
CA VAL A 8 -13.52 -13.40 -22.89
C VAL A 8 -14.86 -12.72 -23.24
N ALA A 9 -14.99 -12.20 -24.47
CA ALA A 9 -16.12 -11.35 -24.85
C ALA A 9 -16.51 -11.51 -26.33
N ASP A 10 -17.64 -10.91 -26.72
CA ASP A 10 -18.13 -10.93 -28.11
C ASP A 10 -17.51 -9.83 -29.00
N ARG A 11 -16.54 -9.09 -28.46
CA ARG A 11 -15.84 -7.98 -29.16
C ARG A 11 -14.32 -8.13 -29.10
N ASN A 12 -13.61 -7.33 -29.87
CA ASN A 12 -12.17 -7.20 -29.73
C ASN A 12 -11.84 -6.63 -28.33
N ILE A 13 -11.04 -7.40 -27.55
CA ILE A 13 -10.75 -7.07 -26.14
C ILE A 13 -9.41 -6.36 -25.95
N VAL A 14 -8.65 -6.10 -27.00
CA VAL A 14 -7.30 -5.50 -26.89
C VAL A 14 -7.34 -4.16 -26.16
N SER A 15 -8.29 -3.27 -26.50
CA SER A 15 -8.47 -1.98 -25.80
C SER A 15 -8.84 -2.16 -24.33
N VAL A 16 -9.63 -3.19 -24.00
CA VAL A 16 -10.00 -3.49 -22.60
C VAL A 16 -8.78 -3.94 -21.81
N LEU A 17 -7.96 -4.83 -22.38
CA LEU A 17 -6.74 -5.32 -21.74
C LEU A 17 -5.74 -4.19 -21.51
N LEU A 18 -5.46 -3.39 -22.56
CA LEU A 18 -4.47 -2.31 -22.48
C LEU A 18 -4.92 -1.19 -21.51
N GLU A 19 -6.17 -0.76 -21.57
CA GLU A 19 -6.69 0.24 -20.62
C GLU A 19 -6.71 -0.31 -19.19
N GLY A 20 -7.10 -1.58 -19.00
CA GLY A 20 -7.02 -2.24 -17.71
C GLY A 20 -5.60 -2.29 -17.16
N LEU A 21 -4.60 -2.62 -17.99
CA LEU A 21 -3.19 -2.58 -17.61
C LEU A 21 -2.73 -1.16 -17.29
N ARG A 22 -3.14 -0.15 -18.07
CA ARG A 22 -2.80 1.25 -17.83
C ARG A 22 -3.27 1.69 -16.43
N ARG A 23 -4.46 1.25 -16.02
CA ARG A 23 -5.00 1.50 -14.68
C ARG A 23 -4.28 0.72 -13.57
N LEU A 24 -3.57 -0.37 -13.90
CA LEU A 24 -2.78 -1.18 -12.97
C LEU A 24 -1.28 -0.85 -13.02
N GLU A 25 -0.83 0.03 -13.91
CA GLU A 25 0.59 0.33 -14.13
C GLU A 25 1.30 0.81 -12.86
N TYR A 26 0.58 1.46 -11.96
CA TYR A 26 1.11 1.86 -10.64
C TYR A 26 1.59 0.68 -9.79
N ARG A 27 1.09 -0.53 -10.07
CA ARG A 27 1.49 -1.76 -9.37
C ARG A 27 2.80 -2.35 -9.91
N GLY A 28 3.13 -2.08 -11.18
CA GLY A 28 4.34 -2.58 -11.81
C GLY A 28 4.51 -1.99 -13.21
N TYR A 29 5.75 -1.63 -13.55
CA TYR A 29 6.06 -0.93 -14.80
C TYR A 29 7.44 -1.31 -15.37
N ASP A 30 8.02 -2.42 -14.95
CA ASP A 30 9.30 -2.90 -15.50
C ASP A 30 9.14 -3.59 -16.85
N SER A 31 7.99 -4.23 -17.04
CA SER A 31 7.62 -4.85 -18.31
C SER A 31 6.11 -5.08 -18.37
N ALA A 32 5.57 -5.16 -19.57
CA ALA A 32 4.18 -5.44 -19.83
C ALA A 32 4.05 -6.46 -20.98
N GLY A 33 2.91 -7.15 -21.01
CA GLY A 33 2.62 -8.01 -22.15
C GLY A 33 1.20 -8.56 -22.15
N LEU A 34 0.80 -9.11 -23.26
CA LEU A 34 -0.51 -9.71 -23.48
C LEU A 34 -0.41 -10.97 -24.35
N ALA A 35 -1.38 -11.85 -24.19
CA ALA A 35 -1.64 -12.94 -25.11
C ALA A 35 -3.10 -12.93 -25.52
N LEU A 36 -3.34 -13.15 -26.81
CA LEU A 36 -4.65 -13.14 -27.45
C LEU A 36 -4.87 -14.42 -28.21
N ILE A 37 -6.09 -14.88 -28.27
CA ILE A 37 -6.51 -15.94 -29.20
C ILE A 37 -7.39 -15.31 -30.28
N ASN A 38 -7.03 -15.56 -31.54
CA ASN A 38 -7.78 -15.17 -32.72
C ASN A 38 -7.80 -16.31 -33.76
N GLU A 39 -8.32 -16.05 -34.95
CA GLU A 39 -8.38 -17.03 -36.04
C GLU A 39 -7.02 -17.58 -36.49
N LYS A 40 -5.92 -16.88 -36.19
CA LYS A 40 -4.54 -17.30 -36.52
C LYS A 40 -3.89 -18.09 -35.37
N GLY A 41 -4.60 -18.30 -34.26
CA GLY A 41 -4.12 -18.99 -33.07
C GLY A 41 -3.69 -18.06 -31.94
N LEU A 42 -2.79 -18.56 -31.09
CA LEU A 42 -2.29 -17.85 -29.91
C LEU A 42 -1.21 -16.82 -30.30
N HIS A 43 -1.49 -15.55 -30.11
CA HIS A 43 -0.58 -14.44 -30.39
C HIS A 43 -0.12 -13.78 -29.08
N ARG A 44 1.20 -13.56 -28.92
CA ARG A 44 1.80 -12.95 -27.72
C ARG A 44 2.59 -11.71 -28.08
N LEU A 45 2.38 -10.61 -27.33
CA LEU A 45 3.18 -9.39 -27.36
C LEU A 45 3.79 -9.12 -25.98
N ARG A 46 5.03 -8.65 -25.94
CA ARG A 46 5.74 -8.30 -24.69
C ARG A 46 6.65 -7.10 -24.93
N SER A 47 6.72 -6.21 -23.96
CA SER A 47 7.64 -5.07 -23.98
C SER A 47 8.31 -4.88 -22.62
N VAL A 48 9.53 -4.35 -22.65
CA VAL A 48 10.20 -3.84 -21.45
C VAL A 48 9.76 -2.39 -21.27
N GLY A 49 9.46 -1.99 -20.05
CA GLY A 49 8.97 -0.64 -19.74
C GLY A 49 7.46 -0.57 -19.55
N ARG A 50 6.89 0.58 -19.87
CA ARG A 50 5.51 0.92 -19.56
C ARG A 50 4.49 0.32 -20.54
N VAL A 51 3.22 0.35 -20.14
CA VAL A 51 2.10 -0.12 -21.00
C VAL A 51 2.00 0.64 -22.32
N ALA A 52 2.52 1.87 -22.38
CA ALA A 52 2.55 2.67 -23.61
C ALA A 52 3.36 1.98 -24.73
N GLU A 53 4.49 1.35 -24.42
CA GLU A 53 5.31 0.60 -25.38
C GLU A 53 4.58 -0.64 -25.90
N LEU A 54 3.88 -1.35 -25.00
CA LEU A 54 3.03 -2.48 -25.38
C LEU A 54 1.86 -2.04 -26.26
N THR A 55 1.27 -0.88 -25.96
CA THR A 55 0.18 -0.29 -26.78
C THR A 55 0.66 0.00 -28.19
N ALA A 56 1.83 0.63 -28.35
CA ALA A 56 2.41 0.90 -29.65
C ALA A 56 2.66 -0.39 -30.47
N GLN A 57 3.17 -1.45 -29.83
CA GLN A 57 3.35 -2.77 -30.49
C GLN A 57 2.01 -3.40 -30.88
N ALA A 58 0.97 -3.27 -30.04
CA ALA A 58 -0.34 -3.82 -30.35
C ALA A 58 -1.00 -3.09 -31.54
N ASP A 59 -0.84 -1.78 -31.62
CA ASP A 59 -1.32 -0.96 -32.74
C ASP A 59 -0.57 -1.28 -34.05
N GLU A 60 0.76 -1.37 -33.98
CA GLU A 60 1.61 -1.69 -35.14
C GLU A 60 1.31 -3.08 -35.71
N SER A 61 1.11 -4.08 -34.82
CA SER A 61 0.77 -5.45 -35.20
C SER A 61 -0.72 -5.65 -35.53
N GLN A 62 -1.55 -4.60 -35.39
CA GLN A 62 -3.01 -4.68 -35.53
C GLN A 62 -3.60 -5.82 -34.71
N ALA A 63 -3.15 -5.92 -33.46
CA ALA A 63 -3.55 -6.99 -32.55
C ALA A 63 -5.06 -7.02 -32.37
N CYS A 64 -5.67 -8.19 -32.52
CA CYS A 64 -7.10 -8.40 -32.33
C CYS A 64 -7.38 -9.80 -31.76
N GLY A 65 -8.44 -9.90 -30.99
CA GLY A 65 -8.90 -11.15 -30.39
C GLY A 65 -10.08 -10.93 -29.46
N ASN A 66 -10.83 -11.99 -29.22
CA ASN A 66 -12.00 -11.98 -28.36
C ASN A 66 -11.74 -12.59 -26.98
N THR A 67 -10.59 -13.26 -26.83
CA THR A 67 -10.13 -13.87 -25.59
C THR A 67 -8.67 -13.55 -25.39
N GLY A 68 -8.31 -13.09 -24.19
CA GLY A 68 -6.95 -12.69 -23.90
C GLY A 68 -6.65 -12.52 -22.42
N ILE A 69 -5.34 -12.51 -22.13
CA ILE A 69 -4.78 -12.19 -20.81
C ILE A 69 -3.67 -11.17 -20.97
N ALA A 70 -3.51 -10.30 -19.99
CA ALA A 70 -2.51 -9.26 -20.00
C ALA A 70 -1.91 -9.03 -18.61
N HIS A 71 -0.70 -8.51 -18.55
CA HIS A 71 0.07 -8.39 -17.33
C HIS A 71 0.98 -7.16 -17.33
N THR A 72 1.08 -6.48 -16.17
CA THR A 72 2.17 -5.56 -15.85
C THR A 72 3.01 -6.15 -14.73
N ARG A 73 4.34 -6.09 -14.88
CA ARG A 73 5.28 -6.76 -13.99
C ARG A 73 6.02 -5.78 -13.10
N TRP A 74 6.23 -6.23 -11.86
CA TRP A 74 7.25 -5.75 -10.94
C TRP A 74 8.16 -6.93 -10.62
N ALA A 75 9.40 -6.90 -11.09
CA ALA A 75 10.30 -8.05 -11.06
C ALA A 75 10.59 -8.51 -9.62
N THR A 76 10.26 -9.76 -9.32
CA THR A 76 10.68 -10.48 -8.12
C THR A 76 11.75 -11.52 -8.46
N HIS A 77 11.64 -12.18 -9.63
CA HIS A 77 12.55 -13.19 -10.16
C HIS A 77 12.97 -12.86 -11.59
N GLY A 78 14.25 -12.82 -11.86
CA GLY A 78 14.81 -12.48 -13.16
C GLY A 78 14.79 -10.97 -13.47
N VAL A 79 15.87 -10.49 -14.12
CA VAL A 79 16.02 -9.07 -14.50
C VAL A 79 14.92 -8.62 -15.46
N PRO A 80 14.56 -7.30 -15.47
CA PRO A 80 13.65 -6.75 -16.46
C PRO A 80 14.20 -6.91 -17.87
N CYS A 81 13.61 -7.84 -18.64
CA CYS A 81 13.91 -8.08 -20.04
C CYS A 81 12.70 -8.78 -20.68
N GLU A 82 12.62 -8.75 -22.01
CA GLU A 82 11.48 -9.29 -22.75
C GLU A 82 11.25 -10.79 -22.46
N ARG A 83 12.31 -11.61 -22.37
CA ARG A 83 12.17 -13.05 -22.09
C ARG A 83 11.52 -13.34 -20.74
N ASN A 84 11.69 -12.44 -19.76
CA ASN A 84 11.14 -12.54 -18.41
C ASN A 84 9.79 -11.82 -18.26
N ALA A 85 9.33 -11.08 -19.29
CA ALA A 85 8.01 -10.47 -19.31
C ALA A 85 6.92 -11.52 -19.52
N HIS A 86 5.79 -11.38 -18.81
CA HIS A 86 4.61 -12.23 -19.02
C HIS A 86 3.84 -11.78 -20.27
N PRO A 87 3.04 -12.67 -20.89
CA PRO A 87 2.75 -14.09 -20.56
C PRO A 87 3.87 -15.06 -20.95
N HIS A 88 3.97 -16.19 -20.21
CA HIS A 88 4.78 -17.34 -20.59
C HIS A 88 3.96 -18.37 -21.36
N ILE A 89 4.57 -19.06 -22.34
CA ILE A 89 3.88 -19.99 -23.22
C ILE A 89 4.46 -21.40 -23.07
N SER A 90 3.59 -22.40 -23.05
CA SER A 90 3.95 -23.82 -23.11
C SER A 90 2.83 -24.64 -23.76
N GLY A 91 3.13 -25.36 -24.84
CA GLY A 91 2.19 -26.32 -25.45
C GLY A 91 0.81 -25.73 -25.82
N GLY A 92 0.77 -24.53 -26.41
CA GLY A 92 -0.48 -23.83 -26.75
C GLY A 92 -1.22 -23.21 -25.54
N LEU A 93 -0.55 -23.12 -24.39
CA LEU A 93 -1.02 -22.39 -23.21
C LEU A 93 -0.28 -21.06 -23.08
N ALA A 94 -0.98 -20.03 -22.60
CA ALA A 94 -0.37 -18.79 -22.12
C ALA A 94 -0.77 -18.54 -20.67
N VAL A 95 0.19 -18.12 -19.83
CA VAL A 95 0.01 -17.92 -18.39
C VAL A 95 0.56 -16.58 -17.97
N VAL A 96 -0.20 -15.86 -17.15
CA VAL A 96 0.26 -14.69 -16.38
C VAL A 96 0.09 -14.95 -14.89
N HIS A 97 0.95 -14.35 -14.07
CA HIS A 97 1.06 -14.63 -12.65
C HIS A 97 1.43 -13.38 -11.86
N ASN A 98 0.71 -13.14 -10.77
CA ASN A 98 1.08 -12.23 -9.69
C ASN A 98 1.43 -13.06 -8.46
N GLY A 99 2.55 -12.80 -7.82
CA GLY A 99 2.97 -13.49 -6.60
C GLY A 99 4.32 -14.16 -6.71
N ILE A 100 4.53 -15.19 -5.91
CA ILE A 100 5.77 -15.99 -5.87
C ILE A 100 5.40 -17.46 -5.70
N ILE A 101 5.93 -18.33 -6.56
CA ILE A 101 5.86 -19.78 -6.43
C ILE A 101 7.10 -20.27 -5.68
N GLU A 102 6.97 -20.50 -4.39
CA GLU A 102 8.09 -20.81 -3.48
C GLU A 102 8.81 -22.12 -3.84
N ASN A 103 8.08 -23.13 -4.32
CA ASN A 103 8.66 -24.42 -4.71
C ASN A 103 9.04 -24.51 -6.21
N HIS A 104 9.20 -23.35 -6.89
CA HIS A 104 9.44 -23.31 -8.33
C HIS A 104 10.73 -24.04 -8.76
N GLU A 105 11.80 -24.02 -7.96
CA GLU A 105 13.05 -24.70 -8.31
C GLU A 105 12.89 -26.22 -8.37
N VAL A 106 12.18 -26.80 -7.38
CA VAL A 106 11.91 -28.23 -7.32
C VAL A 106 11.07 -28.67 -8.53
N LEU A 107 10.02 -27.89 -8.83
CA LEU A 107 9.17 -28.14 -9.98
C LEU A 107 9.93 -27.96 -11.30
N ARG A 108 10.79 -26.95 -11.42
CA ARG A 108 11.64 -26.69 -12.58
C ARG A 108 12.60 -27.85 -12.86
N ALA A 109 13.25 -28.37 -11.82
CA ALA A 109 14.16 -29.52 -11.96
C ALA A 109 13.43 -30.76 -12.47
N ARG A 110 12.24 -31.06 -11.93
CA ARG A 110 11.39 -32.16 -12.40
C ARG A 110 10.97 -31.99 -13.85
N LEU A 111 10.44 -30.83 -14.21
CA LEU A 111 9.95 -30.55 -15.57
C LEU A 111 11.08 -30.57 -16.62
N LYS A 112 12.29 -30.13 -16.26
CA LYS A 112 13.47 -30.31 -17.12
C LYS A 112 13.78 -31.80 -17.34
N GLY A 113 13.66 -32.64 -16.30
CA GLY A 113 13.77 -34.10 -16.43
C GLY A 113 12.70 -34.71 -17.34
N ASP A 114 11.50 -34.10 -17.39
CA ASP A 114 10.39 -34.49 -18.26
C ASP A 114 10.53 -33.92 -19.70
N GLY A 115 11.65 -33.23 -20.03
CA GLY A 115 11.97 -32.72 -21.35
C GLY A 115 11.40 -31.32 -21.65
N TYR A 116 10.99 -30.54 -20.66
CA TYR A 116 10.57 -29.15 -20.88
C TYR A 116 11.78 -28.22 -20.91
N GLU A 117 11.81 -27.34 -21.90
CA GLU A 117 12.85 -26.31 -22.06
C GLU A 117 12.38 -24.99 -21.47
N PHE A 118 13.19 -24.42 -20.59
CA PHE A 118 12.94 -23.14 -19.94
C PHE A 118 13.67 -22.01 -20.66
N THR A 119 12.93 -20.97 -21.02
CA THR A 119 13.43 -19.81 -21.77
C THR A 119 13.57 -18.56 -20.90
N SER A 120 12.98 -18.57 -19.69
CA SER A 120 13.02 -17.45 -18.75
C SER A 120 13.61 -17.85 -17.40
N ASP A 121 13.97 -16.82 -16.62
CA ASP A 121 14.45 -16.95 -15.25
C ASP A 121 13.30 -16.88 -14.21
N THR A 122 12.03 -16.73 -14.69
CA THR A 122 10.88 -16.51 -13.80
C THR A 122 10.36 -17.81 -13.21
N ASP A 123 9.77 -17.72 -12.03
CA ASP A 123 9.01 -18.80 -11.40
C ASP A 123 7.71 -19.12 -12.16
N THR A 124 7.15 -18.17 -12.89
CA THR A 124 5.90 -18.30 -13.65
C THR A 124 5.98 -19.30 -14.82
N GLU A 125 7.11 -19.42 -15.51
CA GLU A 125 7.24 -20.37 -16.61
C GLU A 125 7.06 -21.82 -16.14
N VAL A 126 7.40 -22.09 -14.88
CA VAL A 126 7.14 -23.39 -14.24
C VAL A 126 5.65 -23.72 -14.27
N VAL A 127 4.78 -22.74 -14.00
CA VAL A 127 3.32 -22.94 -14.01
C VAL A 127 2.82 -23.31 -15.40
N ALA A 128 3.31 -22.63 -16.44
CA ALA A 128 2.92 -22.94 -17.81
C ALA A 128 3.28 -24.37 -18.21
N HIS A 129 4.53 -24.81 -17.92
CA HIS A 129 4.96 -26.17 -18.18
C HIS A 129 4.23 -27.21 -17.34
N LEU A 130 3.95 -26.89 -16.08
CA LEU A 130 3.22 -27.78 -15.18
C LEU A 130 1.80 -28.05 -15.68
N ILE A 131 1.05 -27.00 -16.09
CA ILE A 131 -0.28 -27.17 -16.67
C ILE A 131 -0.19 -27.99 -17.98
N ALA A 132 0.80 -27.72 -18.84
CA ALA A 132 1.01 -28.49 -20.07
C ALA A 132 1.32 -29.96 -19.76
N SER A 133 2.03 -30.26 -18.68
CA SER A 133 2.28 -31.63 -18.23
C SER A 133 0.99 -32.33 -17.74
N GLU A 134 0.16 -31.64 -16.98
CA GLU A 134 -1.11 -32.20 -16.50
C GLU A 134 -2.11 -32.41 -17.63
N LEU A 135 -2.12 -31.57 -18.67
CA LEU A 135 -2.94 -31.74 -19.86
C LEU A 135 -2.62 -33.03 -20.67
N LYS A 136 -1.39 -33.53 -20.60
CA LYS A 136 -1.02 -34.83 -21.19
C LYS A 136 -1.70 -36.00 -20.45
N LYS A 137 -2.02 -35.82 -19.16
CA LYS A 137 -2.67 -36.83 -18.31
C LYS A 137 -4.18 -36.71 -18.36
N ASN A 138 -4.71 -35.49 -18.38
CA ASN A 138 -6.12 -35.19 -18.44
C ASN A 138 -6.37 -34.04 -19.43
N PRO A 139 -7.06 -34.28 -20.56
CA PRO A 139 -7.27 -33.26 -21.59
C PRO A 139 -8.25 -32.15 -21.18
N ASP A 140 -9.01 -32.31 -20.10
CA ASP A 140 -9.89 -31.24 -19.56
C ASP A 140 -9.06 -30.09 -19.03
N PHE A 141 -9.16 -28.94 -19.68
CA PHE A 141 -8.34 -27.77 -19.40
C PHE A 141 -8.51 -27.26 -17.96
N PHE A 142 -9.75 -27.20 -17.48
CA PHE A 142 -10.02 -26.72 -16.13
C PHE A 142 -9.51 -27.69 -15.05
N ALA A 143 -9.74 -29.00 -15.25
CA ALA A 143 -9.26 -30.03 -14.34
C ALA A 143 -7.72 -30.12 -14.32
N ALA A 144 -7.06 -30.06 -15.48
CA ALA A 144 -5.62 -30.07 -15.59
C ALA A 144 -4.97 -28.83 -14.93
N THR A 145 -5.59 -27.66 -15.10
CA THR A 145 -5.13 -26.43 -14.44
C THR A 145 -5.23 -26.57 -12.92
N ARG A 146 -6.34 -27.10 -12.38
CA ARG A 146 -6.49 -27.35 -10.94
C ARG A 146 -5.48 -28.37 -10.41
N ALA A 147 -5.23 -29.45 -11.17
CA ALA A 147 -4.24 -30.46 -10.79
C ALA A 147 -2.79 -29.89 -10.77
N ALA A 148 -2.47 -28.94 -11.64
CA ALA A 148 -1.23 -28.21 -11.60
C ALA A 148 -1.16 -27.28 -10.39
N ILE A 149 -2.21 -26.50 -10.13
CA ILE A 149 -2.30 -25.56 -9.01
C ILE A 149 -2.16 -26.28 -7.66
N ALA A 150 -2.72 -27.46 -7.49
CA ALA A 150 -2.60 -28.28 -6.28
C ALA A 150 -1.15 -28.65 -5.92
N GLN A 151 -0.20 -28.50 -6.85
CA GLN A 151 1.24 -28.77 -6.63
C GLN A 151 2.03 -27.50 -6.32
N LEU A 152 1.43 -26.31 -6.44
CA LEU A 152 2.11 -25.04 -6.17
C LEU A 152 2.12 -24.74 -4.67
N GLN A 153 3.22 -24.13 -4.22
CA GLN A 153 3.35 -23.56 -2.88
C GLN A 153 3.68 -22.08 -3.01
N GLY A 154 3.12 -21.25 -2.13
CA GLY A 154 3.31 -19.81 -2.13
C GLY A 154 2.04 -19.04 -2.46
N ALA A 155 2.19 -17.72 -2.71
CA ALA A 155 1.08 -16.82 -3.02
C ALA A 155 1.00 -16.57 -4.52
N TYR A 156 -0.20 -16.72 -5.11
CA TYR A 156 -0.40 -16.50 -6.55
C TYR A 156 -1.80 -15.99 -6.88
N ALA A 157 -1.87 -15.20 -7.95
CA ALA A 157 -3.05 -15.02 -8.79
C ALA A 157 -2.64 -15.37 -10.22
N LEU A 158 -3.40 -16.23 -10.87
CA LEU A 158 -3.10 -16.77 -12.19
C LEU A 158 -4.24 -16.46 -13.17
N ALA A 159 -3.89 -16.19 -14.44
CA ALA A 159 -4.82 -16.28 -15.55
C ALA A 159 -4.18 -17.10 -16.69
N VAL A 160 -4.93 -18.02 -17.25
CA VAL A 160 -4.48 -19.04 -18.19
C VAL A 160 -5.39 -19.07 -19.41
N LEU A 161 -4.79 -19.10 -20.60
CA LEU A 161 -5.43 -19.34 -21.89
C LEU A 161 -4.97 -20.67 -22.49
N ARG A 162 -5.85 -21.31 -23.27
CA ARG A 162 -5.51 -22.47 -24.10
C ARG A 162 -5.96 -22.23 -25.54
N GLU A 163 -5.03 -22.32 -26.48
CA GLU A 163 -5.29 -22.07 -27.90
C GLU A 163 -6.41 -22.94 -28.48
N SER A 164 -6.48 -24.21 -28.08
CA SER A 164 -7.52 -25.15 -28.55
C SER A 164 -8.90 -24.91 -27.91
N GLU A 165 -9.01 -24.03 -26.93
CA GLU A 165 -10.24 -23.67 -26.23
C GLU A 165 -10.41 -22.14 -26.17
N PRO A 166 -10.60 -21.47 -27.33
CA PRO A 166 -10.52 -20.02 -27.47
C PRO A 166 -11.60 -19.24 -26.73
N ASP A 167 -12.68 -19.90 -26.32
CA ASP A 167 -13.80 -19.27 -25.61
C ASP A 167 -13.72 -19.39 -24.07
N ARG A 168 -12.52 -19.71 -23.56
CA ARG A 168 -12.31 -19.95 -22.13
C ARG A 168 -11.08 -19.25 -21.57
N VAL A 169 -11.23 -18.74 -20.35
CA VAL A 169 -10.13 -18.30 -19.50
C VAL A 169 -10.25 -19.02 -18.17
N VAL A 170 -9.16 -19.57 -17.68
CA VAL A 170 -9.11 -20.15 -16.33
C VAL A 170 -8.29 -19.23 -15.44
N VAL A 171 -8.81 -18.93 -14.25
CA VAL A 171 -8.15 -18.11 -13.26
C VAL A 171 -8.11 -18.82 -11.91
N ALA A 172 -7.10 -18.51 -11.10
CA ALA A 172 -6.98 -19.10 -9.77
C ALA A 172 -6.32 -18.11 -8.80
N ARG A 173 -6.67 -18.25 -7.52
CA ARG A 173 -6.18 -17.37 -6.46
C ARG A 173 -5.72 -18.14 -5.22
N GLU A 174 -4.54 -17.75 -4.73
CA GLU A 174 -4.03 -18.04 -3.40
C GLU A 174 -3.17 -16.85 -2.93
N GLY A 175 -3.55 -16.17 -1.86
CA GLY A 175 -2.80 -15.04 -1.31
C GLY A 175 -2.87 -13.73 -2.12
N SER A 176 -2.62 -13.75 -3.43
CA SER A 176 -2.67 -12.55 -4.28
C SER A 176 -4.10 -12.21 -4.72
N PRO A 177 -4.51 -10.91 -4.78
CA PRO A 177 -5.88 -10.54 -5.12
C PRO A 177 -6.25 -10.90 -6.56
N LEU A 178 -7.49 -11.39 -6.74
CA LEU A 178 -8.10 -11.65 -8.02
C LEU A 178 -9.62 -11.60 -7.90
N LEU A 179 -10.28 -11.04 -8.90
CA LEU A 179 -11.74 -10.92 -8.98
C LEU A 179 -12.23 -11.16 -10.39
N LEU A 180 -13.52 -11.48 -10.50
CA LEU A 180 -14.24 -11.60 -11.78
C LEU A 180 -15.08 -10.35 -12.01
N GLY A 181 -15.19 -9.91 -13.26
CA GLY A 181 -16.09 -8.86 -13.70
C GLY A 181 -17.13 -9.45 -14.65
N LEU A 182 -18.40 -9.20 -14.40
CA LEU A 182 -19.52 -9.80 -15.11
C LEU A 182 -20.23 -8.75 -15.98
N SER A 183 -20.44 -9.05 -17.26
CA SER A 183 -21.14 -8.18 -18.19
C SER A 183 -21.99 -9.01 -19.16
N THR A 184 -22.92 -8.37 -19.85
CA THR A 184 -23.70 -8.98 -20.93
C THR A 184 -22.91 -9.22 -22.20
N GLU A 185 -21.79 -8.49 -22.40
CA GLU A 185 -20.93 -8.58 -23.58
C GLU A 185 -19.79 -9.60 -23.40
N GLY A 186 -19.57 -10.09 -22.18
CA GLY A 186 -18.53 -11.03 -21.85
C GLY A 186 -18.15 -11.00 -20.38
N ASN A 187 -17.20 -11.83 -19.99
CA ASN A 187 -16.70 -11.93 -18.63
C ASN A 187 -15.20 -11.64 -18.56
N TYR A 188 -14.79 -11.11 -17.44
CA TYR A 188 -13.47 -10.55 -17.21
C TYR A 188 -12.89 -11.06 -15.91
N ALA A 189 -11.57 -11.00 -15.76
CA ALA A 189 -10.92 -11.11 -14.47
C ALA A 189 -9.83 -10.05 -14.35
N ALA A 190 -9.59 -9.57 -13.13
CA ALA A 190 -8.50 -8.64 -12.86
C ALA A 190 -8.00 -8.77 -11.42
N SER A 191 -6.78 -8.30 -11.19
CA SER A 191 -6.20 -8.21 -9.84
C SER A 191 -6.76 -7.04 -9.04
N ASP A 192 -7.49 -6.10 -9.69
CA ASP A 192 -8.12 -4.95 -9.04
C ASP A 192 -9.37 -4.52 -9.83
N ALA A 193 -10.42 -4.11 -9.12
CA ALA A 193 -11.69 -3.69 -9.74
C ALA A 193 -11.54 -2.45 -10.64
N SER A 194 -10.59 -1.57 -10.36
CA SER A 194 -10.33 -0.35 -11.16
C SER A 194 -10.02 -0.65 -12.62
N ALA A 195 -9.39 -1.80 -12.90
CA ALA A 195 -9.07 -2.24 -14.25
C ALA A 195 -10.32 -2.54 -15.11
N LEU A 196 -11.44 -2.89 -14.47
CA LEU A 196 -12.66 -3.33 -15.13
C LEU A 196 -13.76 -2.28 -15.19
N LEU A 197 -13.58 -1.09 -14.59
CA LEU A 197 -14.61 -0.04 -14.52
C LEU A 197 -15.13 0.43 -15.88
N GLN A 198 -14.33 0.26 -16.95
CA GLN A 198 -14.71 0.57 -18.32
C GLN A 198 -15.70 -0.43 -18.93
N VAL A 199 -15.82 -1.65 -18.36
CA VAL A 199 -16.62 -2.74 -18.91
C VAL A 199 -17.72 -3.21 -17.97
N THR A 200 -17.52 -3.15 -16.67
CA THR A 200 -18.51 -3.58 -15.68
C THR A 200 -18.24 -3.00 -14.29
N ARG A 201 -19.34 -2.92 -13.51
CA ARG A 201 -19.30 -2.67 -12.06
C ARG A 201 -19.71 -3.91 -11.25
N ARG A 202 -20.20 -4.97 -11.91
CA ARG A 202 -20.60 -6.21 -11.26
C ARG A 202 -19.37 -7.09 -11.04
N ILE A 203 -19.01 -7.30 -9.78
CA ILE A 203 -17.74 -7.91 -9.37
C ILE A 203 -18.01 -9.12 -8.47
N VAL A 204 -17.23 -10.18 -8.66
CA VAL A 204 -17.17 -11.34 -7.78
C VAL A 204 -15.73 -11.49 -7.28
N TYR A 205 -15.53 -11.29 -5.99
CA TYR A 205 -14.22 -11.51 -5.38
C TYR A 205 -13.96 -13.00 -5.16
N LEU A 206 -12.81 -13.49 -5.60
CA LEU A 206 -12.39 -14.85 -5.32
C LEU A 206 -11.76 -14.92 -3.92
N ASP A 207 -11.94 -16.03 -3.22
CA ASP A 207 -11.26 -16.34 -1.97
C ASP A 207 -10.02 -17.22 -2.23
N ASN A 208 -9.16 -17.38 -1.21
CA ASN A 208 -8.00 -18.27 -1.30
C ASN A 208 -8.45 -19.72 -1.60
N GLY A 209 -7.74 -20.38 -2.49
CA GLY A 209 -8.06 -21.72 -2.98
C GLY A 209 -9.15 -21.76 -4.05
N ASP A 210 -9.66 -20.61 -4.52
CA ASP A 210 -10.64 -20.58 -5.61
C ASP A 210 -9.97 -20.71 -6.98
N CYS A 211 -10.56 -21.55 -7.81
CA CYS A 211 -10.31 -21.66 -9.25
C CYS A 211 -11.59 -21.34 -9.99
N ALA A 212 -11.55 -20.45 -10.96
CA ALA A 212 -12.70 -20.08 -11.76
C ALA A 212 -12.43 -20.29 -13.26
N GLU A 213 -13.44 -20.77 -13.95
CA GLU A 213 -13.51 -20.81 -15.41
C GLU A 213 -14.49 -19.74 -15.87
N LEU A 214 -14.04 -18.91 -16.80
CA LEU A 214 -14.82 -17.86 -17.44
C LEU A 214 -15.07 -18.24 -18.90
N THR A 215 -16.31 -18.07 -19.32
CA THR A 215 -16.74 -18.13 -20.73
C THR A 215 -17.42 -16.81 -21.10
N ARG A 216 -17.76 -16.60 -22.37
CA ARG A 216 -18.49 -15.40 -22.78
C ARG A 216 -19.83 -15.20 -22.05
N THR A 217 -20.52 -16.28 -21.75
CA THR A 217 -21.90 -16.25 -21.24
C THR A 217 -22.03 -16.62 -19.77
N GLY A 218 -20.96 -17.08 -19.14
CA GLY A 218 -21.03 -17.52 -17.74
C GLY A 218 -19.68 -17.74 -17.09
N TYR A 219 -19.73 -18.13 -15.84
CA TYR A 219 -18.58 -18.52 -15.05
C TYR A 219 -18.94 -19.65 -14.08
N ARG A 220 -17.96 -20.41 -13.66
CA ARG A 220 -18.08 -21.36 -12.54
C ARG A 220 -16.86 -21.25 -11.64
N ILE A 221 -17.07 -21.41 -10.34
CA ILE A 221 -16.01 -21.38 -9.33
C ILE A 221 -15.99 -22.71 -8.61
N THR A 222 -14.80 -23.25 -8.40
CA THR A 222 -14.55 -24.44 -7.56
C THR A 222 -13.39 -24.18 -6.63
N ARG A 223 -13.26 -24.96 -5.59
CA ARG A 223 -11.99 -25.11 -4.86
C ARG A 223 -10.98 -25.87 -5.73
N VAL A 224 -9.70 -25.83 -5.33
CA VAL A 224 -8.62 -26.60 -6.00
C VAL A 224 -8.97 -28.09 -6.07
N ASP A 225 -9.62 -28.66 -5.06
CA ASP A 225 -10.10 -30.06 -5.02
C ASP A 225 -11.27 -30.35 -5.96
N GLY A 226 -11.85 -29.33 -6.59
CA GLY A 226 -12.99 -29.44 -7.50
C GLY A 226 -14.36 -29.22 -6.85
N THR A 227 -14.43 -28.99 -5.56
CA THR A 227 -15.69 -28.70 -4.86
C THR A 227 -16.30 -27.39 -5.39
N PRO A 228 -17.51 -27.40 -5.96
CA PRO A 228 -18.18 -26.18 -6.42
C PRO A 228 -18.43 -25.21 -5.27
N VAL A 229 -18.21 -23.93 -5.52
CA VAL A 229 -18.48 -22.87 -4.55
C VAL A 229 -19.18 -21.70 -5.23
N THR A 230 -19.99 -20.98 -4.45
CA THR A 230 -20.62 -19.74 -4.89
C THR A 230 -20.03 -18.58 -4.11
N ARG A 231 -19.71 -17.49 -4.81
CA ARG A 231 -19.24 -16.25 -4.22
C ARG A 231 -20.27 -15.15 -4.40
N ARG A 232 -20.30 -14.21 -3.47
CA ARG A 232 -21.24 -13.10 -3.53
C ARG A 232 -20.87 -12.16 -4.69
N GLU A 233 -21.86 -11.85 -5.51
CA GLU A 233 -21.78 -10.78 -6.49
C GLU A 233 -22.02 -9.43 -5.78
N THR A 234 -21.17 -8.44 -6.07
CA THR A 234 -21.22 -7.08 -5.51
C THR A 234 -21.12 -6.06 -6.63
N GLU A 235 -21.70 -4.88 -6.43
CA GLU A 235 -21.51 -3.75 -7.33
C GLU A 235 -20.47 -2.81 -6.72
N THR A 236 -19.40 -2.53 -7.50
CA THR A 236 -18.37 -1.58 -7.04
C THR A 236 -18.83 -0.14 -7.23
N HIS A 237 -18.62 0.69 -6.21
CA HIS A 237 -18.93 2.10 -6.22
C HIS A 237 -17.75 2.99 -6.66
N LEU A 238 -16.63 2.38 -7.09
CA LEU A 238 -15.49 3.13 -7.62
C LEU A 238 -15.92 3.96 -8.84
N SER A 239 -15.56 5.27 -8.84
CA SER A 239 -15.74 6.15 -9.97
C SER A 239 -14.57 6.06 -10.94
N ALA A 240 -14.82 6.05 -12.24
CA ALA A 240 -13.76 6.09 -13.25
C ALA A 240 -12.97 7.42 -13.15
N ASP A 241 -13.64 8.54 -12.86
CA ASP A 241 -13.04 9.87 -12.75
C ASP A 241 -12.07 9.97 -11.56
N ALA A 242 -12.30 9.18 -10.50
CA ALA A 242 -11.42 9.16 -9.34
C ALA A 242 -10.00 8.63 -9.65
N VAL A 243 -9.87 7.90 -10.75
CA VAL A 243 -8.59 7.31 -11.22
C VAL A 243 -7.88 8.21 -12.23
N GLU A 244 -8.52 9.27 -12.74
CA GLU A 244 -7.88 10.18 -13.70
C GLU A 244 -6.88 11.12 -13.02
N LEU A 245 -5.77 11.40 -13.70
CA LEU A 245 -4.70 12.28 -13.19
C LEU A 245 -5.15 13.75 -13.08
N GLY A 246 -6.07 14.19 -13.97
CA GLY A 246 -6.57 15.56 -14.00
C GLY A 246 -5.47 16.57 -14.31
N GLN A 247 -5.46 17.69 -13.57
CA GLN A 247 -4.50 18.79 -13.74
C GLN A 247 -3.11 18.52 -13.15
N TYR A 248 -2.92 17.42 -12.41
CA TYR A 248 -1.69 17.12 -11.71
C TYR A 248 -0.68 16.44 -12.62
N ARG A 249 0.61 16.59 -12.32
CA ARG A 249 1.69 15.95 -13.08
C ARG A 249 1.90 14.49 -12.69
N HIS A 250 1.60 14.14 -11.43
CA HIS A 250 1.80 12.82 -10.85
C HIS A 250 0.65 12.45 -9.92
N TYR A 251 0.31 11.17 -9.85
CA TYR A 251 -0.73 10.68 -8.92
C TYR A 251 -0.43 11.03 -7.48
N MET A 252 0.81 10.90 -7.03
CA MET A 252 1.19 11.27 -5.67
C MET A 252 0.90 12.75 -5.38
N GLN A 253 1.17 13.67 -6.32
CA GLN A 253 0.81 15.09 -6.15
C GLN A 253 -0.72 15.24 -6.02
N LYS A 254 -1.49 14.63 -6.92
CA LYS A 254 -2.96 14.63 -6.83
C LYS A 254 -3.43 14.16 -5.45
N GLU A 255 -2.91 13.02 -4.99
CA GLU A 255 -3.31 12.38 -3.73
C GLU A 255 -2.94 13.20 -2.50
N ILE A 256 -1.84 13.96 -2.54
CA ILE A 256 -1.49 14.93 -1.51
C ILE A 256 -2.52 16.05 -1.44
N PHE A 257 -2.94 16.60 -2.59
CA PHE A 257 -3.96 17.65 -2.64
C PHE A 257 -5.38 17.12 -2.37
N GLU A 258 -5.62 15.83 -2.49
CA GLU A 258 -6.89 15.19 -2.12
C GLU A 258 -7.03 14.93 -0.60
N GLN A 259 -5.99 15.07 0.20
CA GLN A 259 -6.02 14.77 1.63
C GLN A 259 -7.14 15.50 2.40
N PRO A 260 -7.43 16.81 2.17
CA PRO A 260 -8.53 17.47 2.87
C PRO A 260 -9.88 16.81 2.60
N VAL A 261 -10.14 16.43 1.35
CA VAL A 261 -11.36 15.74 0.94
C VAL A 261 -11.40 14.32 1.52
N ALA A 262 -10.29 13.60 1.45
CA ALA A 262 -10.16 12.25 2.02
C ALA A 262 -10.41 12.24 3.53
N LEU A 263 -9.88 13.21 4.26
CA LEU A 263 -10.13 13.39 5.69
C LEU A 263 -11.59 13.75 5.97
N SER A 264 -12.20 14.63 5.18
CA SER A 264 -13.62 14.96 5.30
C SER A 264 -14.49 13.72 5.13
N ASN A 265 -14.21 12.88 4.14
CA ASN A 265 -14.93 11.62 3.90
C ASN A 265 -14.72 10.62 5.05
N THR A 266 -13.48 10.52 5.57
CA THR A 266 -13.15 9.64 6.70
C THR A 266 -13.89 10.06 7.97
N LEU A 267 -14.07 11.36 8.17
CA LEU A 267 -14.68 11.95 9.36
C LEU A 267 -16.17 12.28 9.17
N GLU A 268 -16.77 11.99 8.01
CA GLU A 268 -18.16 12.30 7.67
C GLU A 268 -19.14 11.83 8.74
N MET A 269 -18.89 10.66 9.33
CA MET A 269 -19.71 10.08 10.38
C MET A 269 -19.74 10.88 11.69
N LEU A 270 -18.80 11.78 11.91
CA LEU A 270 -18.84 12.69 13.04
C LEU A 270 -19.87 13.81 12.84
N GLY A 271 -20.13 14.22 11.58
CA GLY A 271 -21.17 15.17 11.19
C GLY A 271 -21.45 16.25 12.24
N ALA A 272 -22.68 16.35 12.71
CA ALA A 272 -23.09 17.20 13.83
C ALA A 272 -23.02 16.52 15.22
N ALA A 273 -22.45 15.30 15.31
CA ALA A 273 -22.38 14.54 16.55
C ALA A 273 -21.55 15.28 17.61
N ARG A 274 -22.02 15.27 18.84
CA ARG A 274 -21.30 15.81 20.00
C ARG A 274 -20.59 14.73 20.81
N SER A 275 -20.73 13.47 20.40
CA SER A 275 -20.21 12.30 21.09
C SER A 275 -19.88 11.21 20.09
N ILE A 276 -18.74 10.55 20.28
CA ILE A 276 -18.27 9.45 19.45
C ILE A 276 -19.00 8.16 19.86
N GLN A 277 -19.54 7.46 18.88
CA GLN A 277 -20.21 6.18 19.12
C GLN A 277 -19.24 5.01 18.89
N PRO A 278 -19.09 4.07 19.84
CA PRO A 278 -18.24 2.88 19.63
C PRO A 278 -18.61 2.07 18.38
N GLY A 279 -19.89 2.06 18.01
CA GLY A 279 -20.41 1.41 16.80
C GLY A 279 -19.80 1.87 15.48
N LEU A 280 -18.99 2.93 15.46
CA LEU A 280 -18.19 3.34 14.29
C LEU A 280 -17.26 2.24 13.77
N PHE A 281 -16.81 1.36 14.66
CA PHE A 281 -15.92 0.24 14.35
C PHE A 281 -16.65 -1.10 14.16
N GLY A 282 -17.98 -1.12 14.29
CA GLY A 282 -18.83 -2.31 14.19
C GLY A 282 -19.85 -2.39 15.32
N ALA A 283 -20.94 -3.12 15.09
CA ALA A 283 -22.08 -3.17 16.02
C ALA A 283 -21.72 -3.59 17.45
N ASN A 284 -20.82 -4.58 17.60
CA ASN A 284 -20.42 -5.15 18.89
C ASN A 284 -19.11 -4.53 19.44
N CYS A 285 -18.67 -3.39 18.88
CA CYS A 285 -17.37 -2.82 19.22
C CYS A 285 -17.25 -2.51 20.72
N GLU A 286 -18.27 -1.91 21.32
CA GLU A 286 -18.24 -1.55 22.75
C GLU A 286 -18.08 -2.77 23.66
N GLU A 287 -18.77 -3.86 23.36
CA GLU A 287 -18.69 -5.11 24.12
C GLU A 287 -17.29 -5.72 24.01
N VAL A 288 -16.74 -5.79 22.80
CA VAL A 288 -15.38 -6.29 22.56
C VAL A 288 -14.35 -5.46 23.31
N LEU A 289 -14.42 -4.12 23.24
CA LEU A 289 -13.41 -3.23 23.79
C LEU A 289 -13.38 -3.20 25.33
N LYS A 290 -14.49 -3.55 26.02
CA LYS A 290 -14.56 -3.59 27.50
C LYS A 290 -13.58 -4.59 28.10
N ASP A 291 -13.37 -5.73 27.45
CA ASP A 291 -12.56 -6.83 27.97
C ASP A 291 -11.11 -6.83 27.46
N ILE A 292 -10.76 -5.90 26.57
CA ILE A 292 -9.42 -5.81 25.99
C ILE A 292 -8.42 -5.30 27.03
N ARG A 293 -7.32 -6.03 27.20
CA ARG A 293 -6.21 -5.68 28.09
C ARG A 293 -5.07 -4.99 27.38
N GLN A 294 -4.81 -5.35 26.13
CA GLN A 294 -3.74 -4.79 25.32
C GLN A 294 -4.13 -4.75 23.84
N ILE A 295 -3.42 -3.94 23.08
CA ILE A 295 -3.62 -3.80 21.63
C ILE A 295 -2.35 -4.23 20.92
N LEU A 296 -2.49 -5.04 19.88
CA LEU A 296 -1.45 -5.40 18.95
C LEU A 296 -1.81 -4.85 17.57
N ILE A 297 -1.05 -3.87 17.09
CA ILE A 297 -1.20 -3.32 15.74
C ILE A 297 -0.22 -4.04 14.81
N ILE A 298 -0.73 -4.58 13.69
CA ILE A 298 0.06 -5.31 12.71
C ILE A 298 -0.08 -4.64 11.34
N ALA A 299 1.03 -4.21 10.74
CA ALA A 299 1.03 -3.52 9.46
C ALA A 299 2.39 -3.56 8.77
N CYS A 300 2.45 -3.08 7.52
CA CYS A 300 3.66 -2.88 6.73
C CYS A 300 3.84 -1.41 6.34
N GLY A 301 5.10 -0.97 6.18
CA GLY A 301 5.47 0.32 5.59
C GLY A 301 4.77 1.52 6.26
N THR A 302 4.16 2.37 5.45
CA THR A 302 3.42 3.57 5.88
C THR A 302 2.36 3.27 6.95
N SER A 303 1.61 2.18 6.80
CA SER A 303 0.60 1.76 7.78
C SER A 303 1.23 1.36 9.12
N TYR A 304 2.42 0.74 9.11
CA TYR A 304 3.18 0.45 10.33
C TYR A 304 3.57 1.75 11.05
N HIS A 305 4.03 2.78 10.33
CA HIS A 305 4.35 4.08 10.92
C HIS A 305 3.11 4.77 11.52
N ALA A 306 1.94 4.66 10.87
CA ALA A 306 0.69 5.14 11.44
C ALA A 306 0.35 4.43 12.77
N GLY A 307 0.57 3.12 12.85
CA GLY A 307 0.44 2.34 14.07
C GLY A 307 1.36 2.82 15.18
N LEU A 308 2.62 3.13 14.87
CA LEU A 308 3.58 3.67 15.84
C LEU A 308 3.14 5.02 16.43
N VAL A 309 2.49 5.90 15.64
CA VAL A 309 1.88 7.13 16.16
C VAL A 309 0.73 6.79 17.11
N ALA A 310 -0.16 5.88 16.69
CA ALA A 310 -1.34 5.50 17.47
C ALA A 310 -0.98 4.91 18.83
N ARG A 311 0.14 4.22 18.97
CA ARG A 311 0.63 3.72 20.26
C ARG A 311 0.69 4.83 21.30
N TYR A 312 1.21 6.01 20.95
CA TYR A 312 1.30 7.13 21.87
C TYR A 312 -0.10 7.60 22.32
N TRP A 313 -1.09 7.65 21.42
CA TRP A 313 -2.46 8.05 21.75
C TRP A 313 -3.18 7.00 22.60
N LEU A 314 -3.08 5.73 22.24
CA LEU A 314 -3.72 4.63 22.97
C LEU A 314 -3.18 4.53 24.41
N GLU A 315 -1.87 4.66 24.59
CA GLU A 315 -1.25 4.62 25.92
C GLU A 315 -1.55 5.90 26.74
N SER A 316 -1.53 7.08 26.11
CA SER A 316 -1.75 8.34 26.84
C SER A 316 -3.22 8.60 27.15
N LEU A 317 -4.14 8.39 26.21
CA LEU A 317 -5.56 8.70 26.35
C LEU A 317 -6.35 7.53 26.95
N ALA A 318 -6.17 6.33 26.40
CA ALA A 318 -6.95 5.16 26.81
C ALA A 318 -6.29 4.34 27.93
N ARG A 319 -5.00 4.60 28.24
CA ARG A 319 -4.23 3.83 29.24
C ARG A 319 -4.27 2.32 28.97
N VAL A 320 -4.10 1.95 27.71
CA VAL A 320 -4.02 0.56 27.27
C VAL A 320 -2.64 0.30 26.66
N PRO A 321 -1.92 -0.76 27.08
CA PRO A 321 -0.65 -1.14 26.46
C PRO A 321 -0.84 -1.41 24.96
N CYS A 322 0.06 -0.89 24.14
CA CYS A 322 -0.01 -1.04 22.68
C CYS A 322 1.35 -1.46 22.13
N THR A 323 1.39 -2.60 21.45
CA THR A 323 2.53 -3.07 20.68
C THR A 323 2.25 -2.89 19.19
N VAL A 324 3.26 -2.49 18.43
CA VAL A 324 3.15 -2.33 16.97
C VAL A 324 4.22 -3.18 16.32
N GLU A 325 3.80 -4.07 15.41
CA GLU A 325 4.67 -5.06 14.79
C GLU A 325 4.64 -4.95 13.26
N VAL A 326 5.81 -5.15 12.65
CA VAL A 326 5.90 -5.29 11.19
C VAL A 326 5.31 -6.65 10.81
N ALA A 327 4.34 -6.67 9.91
CA ALA A 327 3.60 -7.88 9.58
C ALA A 327 4.47 -8.99 8.99
N SER A 328 5.47 -8.64 8.15
CA SER A 328 6.41 -9.61 7.58
C SER A 328 7.25 -10.35 8.63
N GLU A 329 7.51 -9.71 9.77
CA GLU A 329 8.28 -10.30 10.86
C GLU A 329 7.36 -11.06 11.84
N TYR A 330 6.20 -10.46 12.15
CA TYR A 330 5.26 -11.05 13.10
C TYR A 330 4.72 -12.41 12.64
N ARG A 331 4.48 -12.59 11.33
CA ARG A 331 3.93 -13.83 10.78
C ARG A 331 4.79 -15.08 11.00
N TYR A 332 6.08 -14.92 11.27
CA TYR A 332 7.04 -16.01 11.46
C TYR A 332 7.52 -16.17 12.90
N ARG A 333 7.13 -15.25 13.78
CA ARG A 333 7.63 -15.21 15.16
C ARG A 333 6.74 -16.03 16.09
N ASP A 334 7.35 -16.87 16.93
CA ASP A 334 6.70 -17.47 18.10
C ASP A 334 6.43 -16.36 19.13
N SER A 335 5.21 -15.83 19.14
CA SER A 335 4.81 -14.76 20.04
C SER A 335 4.00 -15.30 21.22
N VAL A 336 4.14 -14.63 22.38
CA VAL A 336 3.30 -14.92 23.55
C VAL A 336 1.95 -14.25 23.35
N ALA A 337 0.91 -15.06 23.18
CA ALA A 337 -0.45 -14.59 22.93
C ALA A 337 -1.23 -14.38 24.24
N ASP A 338 -2.02 -13.30 24.30
CA ASP A 338 -3.06 -13.10 25.31
C ASP A 338 -4.41 -13.04 24.57
N PRO A 339 -5.38 -13.91 24.88
CA PRO A 339 -6.70 -13.92 24.24
C PRO A 339 -7.47 -12.60 24.40
N GLN A 340 -7.14 -11.77 25.38
CA GLN A 340 -7.74 -10.44 25.58
C GLN A 340 -6.98 -9.33 24.83
N THR A 341 -6.24 -9.68 23.79
CA THR A 341 -5.59 -8.74 22.87
C THR A 341 -6.54 -8.35 21.75
N LEU A 342 -6.68 -7.05 21.49
CA LEU A 342 -7.28 -6.55 20.25
C LEU A 342 -6.18 -6.52 19.18
N VAL A 343 -6.29 -7.37 18.17
CA VAL A 343 -5.41 -7.35 17.00
C VAL A 343 -5.97 -6.34 15.99
N VAL A 344 -5.23 -5.27 15.75
CA VAL A 344 -5.60 -4.22 14.79
C VAL A 344 -4.74 -4.36 13.53
N THR A 345 -5.35 -4.64 12.40
CA THR A 345 -4.68 -4.68 11.10
C THR A 345 -4.88 -3.37 10.34
N LEU A 346 -3.79 -2.79 9.84
CA LEU A 346 -3.82 -1.57 9.03
C LEU A 346 -3.36 -1.87 7.61
N SER A 347 -4.15 -1.46 6.63
CA SER A 347 -3.78 -1.58 5.22
C SER A 347 -4.55 -0.59 4.35
N GLN A 348 -3.91 -0.02 3.35
CA GLN A 348 -4.61 0.78 2.34
C GLN A 348 -5.47 -0.11 1.44
N SER A 349 -4.88 -1.14 0.83
CA SER A 349 -5.55 -2.05 -0.11
C SER A 349 -6.38 -3.14 0.57
N GLY A 350 -6.02 -3.51 1.81
CA GLY A 350 -6.58 -4.67 2.50
C GLY A 350 -6.20 -6.03 1.90
N GLU A 351 -5.22 -6.05 0.99
CA GLU A 351 -4.74 -7.24 0.27
C GLU A 351 -3.23 -7.47 0.48
N THR A 352 -2.62 -6.86 1.49
CA THR A 352 -1.20 -7.05 1.81
C THR A 352 -0.99 -8.46 2.36
N ALA A 353 -0.27 -9.29 1.59
CA ALA A 353 -0.10 -10.72 1.90
C ALA A 353 0.49 -10.97 3.30
N ASP A 354 1.53 -10.21 3.68
CA ASP A 354 2.12 -10.34 5.02
C ASP A 354 1.15 -9.98 6.14
N THR A 355 0.32 -8.93 5.95
CA THR A 355 -0.66 -8.52 6.95
C THR A 355 -1.79 -9.55 7.10
N LEU A 356 -2.22 -10.16 5.99
CA LEU A 356 -3.20 -11.26 6.01
C LEU A 356 -2.63 -12.48 6.73
N ALA A 357 -1.41 -12.90 6.39
CA ALA A 357 -0.76 -14.05 7.01
C ALA A 357 -0.50 -13.81 8.50
N ALA A 358 -0.09 -12.59 8.88
CA ALA A 358 0.11 -12.20 10.27
C ALA A 358 -1.20 -12.22 11.09
N LEU A 359 -2.32 -11.79 10.48
CA LEU A 359 -3.65 -11.90 11.10
C LEU A 359 -4.04 -13.37 11.33
N GLN A 360 -3.83 -14.24 10.34
CA GLN A 360 -4.11 -15.68 10.49
C GLN A 360 -3.22 -16.32 11.56
N HIS A 361 -1.96 -15.92 11.60
CA HIS A 361 -1.04 -16.35 12.65
C HIS A 361 -1.53 -15.92 14.05
N ALA A 362 -1.92 -14.66 14.23
CA ALA A 362 -2.49 -14.18 15.49
C ALA A 362 -3.74 -14.97 15.91
N LYS A 363 -4.64 -15.24 14.97
CA LYS A 363 -5.85 -16.06 15.21
C LYS A 363 -5.50 -17.50 15.61
N SER A 364 -4.49 -18.12 14.98
CA SER A 364 -4.02 -19.48 15.31
C SER A 364 -3.44 -19.57 16.73
N LEU A 365 -2.94 -18.45 17.26
CA LEU A 365 -2.47 -18.32 18.63
C LEU A 365 -3.60 -18.01 19.65
N GLY A 366 -4.88 -17.95 19.20
CA GLY A 366 -6.03 -17.72 20.08
C GLY A 366 -6.46 -16.25 20.25
N MET A 367 -5.87 -15.31 19.52
CA MET A 367 -6.28 -13.89 19.54
C MET A 367 -7.40 -13.64 18.53
N HIS A 368 -8.65 -13.72 18.98
CA HIS A 368 -9.83 -13.65 18.11
C HIS A 368 -10.50 -12.27 18.07
N HIS A 369 -10.14 -11.35 18.96
CA HIS A 369 -10.63 -9.96 18.92
C HIS A 369 -9.86 -9.20 17.85
N THR A 370 -10.46 -9.00 16.69
CA THR A 370 -9.77 -8.45 15.52
C THR A 370 -10.50 -7.23 14.96
N LEU A 371 -9.74 -6.20 14.58
CA LEU A 371 -10.22 -4.97 13.94
C LEU A 371 -9.37 -4.68 12.70
N CYS A 372 -10.01 -4.35 11.58
CA CYS A 372 -9.34 -3.83 10.40
C CYS A 372 -9.62 -2.33 10.20
N ILE A 373 -8.58 -1.54 9.99
CA ILE A 373 -8.68 -0.18 9.43
C ILE A 373 -8.16 -0.24 7.99
N CYS A 374 -9.05 -0.05 7.03
CA CYS A 374 -8.76 -0.25 5.62
C CYS A 374 -9.48 0.77 4.74
N ASN A 375 -8.97 1.01 3.53
CA ASN A 375 -9.62 1.91 2.59
C ASN A 375 -10.57 1.17 1.62
N VAL A 376 -10.34 -0.12 1.35
CA VAL A 376 -11.15 -0.92 0.41
C VAL A 376 -12.15 -1.78 1.17
N PRO A 377 -13.48 -1.50 1.05
CA PRO A 377 -14.51 -2.12 1.88
C PRO A 377 -14.64 -3.65 1.71
N GLU A 378 -14.40 -4.16 0.51
CA GLU A 378 -14.60 -5.58 0.15
C GLU A 378 -13.31 -6.39 0.20
N SER A 379 -12.22 -5.82 0.70
CA SER A 379 -10.90 -6.47 0.75
C SER A 379 -10.86 -7.68 1.67
N SER A 380 -9.86 -8.53 1.46
CA SER A 380 -9.67 -9.75 2.26
C SER A 380 -9.49 -9.44 3.75
N LEU A 381 -8.70 -8.44 4.12
CA LEU A 381 -8.55 -8.02 5.53
C LEU A 381 -9.89 -7.61 6.15
N VAL A 382 -10.74 -6.88 5.42
CA VAL A 382 -12.05 -6.45 5.91
C VAL A 382 -12.97 -7.66 6.15
N ARG A 383 -12.94 -8.67 5.27
CA ARG A 383 -13.74 -9.89 5.41
C ARG A 383 -13.25 -10.80 6.54
N GLU A 384 -11.94 -10.77 6.81
CA GLU A 384 -11.28 -11.63 7.80
C GLU A 384 -11.37 -11.08 9.24
N ASN A 385 -11.70 -9.80 9.42
CA ASN A 385 -11.77 -9.18 10.74
C ASN A 385 -13.21 -9.10 11.28
N ALA A 386 -13.36 -9.22 12.60
CA ALA A 386 -14.66 -9.10 13.28
C ALA A 386 -15.18 -7.66 13.29
N LEU A 387 -14.29 -6.72 13.54
CA LEU A 387 -14.55 -5.27 13.52
C LEU A 387 -13.85 -4.62 12.34
N ARG A 388 -14.38 -3.48 11.86
CA ARG A 388 -13.81 -2.79 10.71
C ARG A 388 -14.10 -1.29 10.72
N PHE A 389 -13.17 -0.52 10.18
CA PHE A 389 -13.33 0.88 9.88
C PHE A 389 -12.83 1.16 8.45
N ILE A 390 -13.68 1.75 7.61
CA ILE A 390 -13.33 2.10 6.23
C ILE A 390 -12.98 3.58 6.16
N THR A 391 -11.76 3.90 5.74
CA THR A 391 -11.24 5.27 5.72
C THR A 391 -11.85 6.15 4.62
N ARG A 392 -12.40 5.55 3.56
CA ARG A 392 -13.04 6.28 2.44
C ARG A 392 -12.14 7.33 1.78
N ALA A 393 -10.84 7.08 1.76
CA ALA A 393 -9.85 8.00 1.18
C ALA A 393 -9.92 8.07 -0.36
N GLY A 394 -10.75 7.23 -0.99
CA GLY A 394 -10.76 7.05 -2.44
C GLY A 394 -9.56 6.23 -2.95
N PRO A 395 -9.45 5.98 -4.25
CA PRO A 395 -8.33 5.25 -4.83
C PRO A 395 -7.00 5.97 -4.58
N GLU A 396 -5.97 5.23 -4.17
CA GLU A 396 -4.59 5.69 -4.06
C GLU A 396 -3.75 4.89 -5.04
N ILE A 397 -3.21 5.58 -6.05
CA ILE A 397 -2.55 5.01 -7.23
C ILE A 397 -1.04 5.25 -7.16
N GLY A 398 -0.63 6.33 -6.51
CA GLY A 398 0.78 6.66 -6.29
C GLY A 398 1.51 5.52 -5.58
N VAL A 399 2.75 5.22 -6.01
CA VAL A 399 3.57 4.15 -5.40
C VAL A 399 3.80 4.44 -3.91
N ALA A 400 4.08 5.70 -3.59
CA ALA A 400 4.27 6.15 -2.21
C ALA A 400 2.93 6.62 -1.62
N SER A 401 2.46 5.96 -0.59
CA SER A 401 1.20 6.27 0.09
C SER A 401 1.23 7.67 0.73
N THR A 402 0.13 8.40 0.64
CA THR A 402 -0.04 9.78 1.12
C THR A 402 -1.34 9.97 1.88
N LYS A 403 -2.47 10.14 1.16
CA LYS A 403 -3.79 10.35 1.78
C LYS A 403 -4.26 9.15 2.62
N ALA A 404 -3.82 7.93 2.30
CA ALA A 404 -4.11 6.77 3.13
C ALA A 404 -3.44 6.87 4.50
N PHE A 405 -2.22 7.42 4.58
CA PHE A 405 -1.54 7.63 5.87
C PHE A 405 -2.32 8.58 6.76
N THR A 406 -2.69 9.76 6.26
CA THR A 406 -3.41 10.77 7.04
C THR A 406 -4.80 10.31 7.47
N THR A 407 -5.51 9.58 6.61
CA THR A 407 -6.82 9.00 6.95
C THR A 407 -6.71 7.84 7.94
N GLN A 408 -5.64 7.04 7.89
CA GLN A 408 -5.34 6.01 8.90
C GLN A 408 -5.03 6.65 10.25
N LEU A 409 -4.25 7.74 10.29
CA LEU A 409 -4.01 8.48 11.53
C LEU A 409 -5.32 8.99 12.15
N ALA A 410 -6.21 9.59 11.34
CA ALA A 410 -7.52 10.05 11.82
C ALA A 410 -8.38 8.89 12.37
N ALA A 411 -8.41 7.73 11.68
CA ALA A 411 -9.12 6.54 12.14
C ALA A 411 -8.54 5.95 13.43
N LEU A 412 -7.22 5.92 13.56
CA LEU A 412 -6.53 5.44 14.77
C LEU A 412 -6.72 6.39 15.96
N PHE A 413 -6.76 7.69 15.69
CA PHE A 413 -7.10 8.67 16.73
C PHE A 413 -8.54 8.47 17.22
N LEU A 414 -9.50 8.26 16.29
CA LEU A 414 -10.88 7.89 16.65
C LEU A 414 -10.94 6.61 17.49
N LEU A 415 -10.17 5.57 17.12
CA LEU A 415 -10.08 4.34 17.91
C LEU A 415 -9.56 4.63 19.32
N SER A 416 -8.55 5.48 19.44
CA SER A 416 -7.99 5.88 20.74
C SER A 416 -9.01 6.60 21.62
N LEU A 417 -9.84 7.47 21.03
CA LEU A 417 -10.93 8.16 21.73
C LEU A 417 -12.06 7.20 22.13
N VAL A 418 -12.46 6.28 21.24
CA VAL A 418 -13.46 5.25 21.56
C VAL A 418 -12.97 4.36 22.69
N MET A 419 -11.72 3.90 22.64
CA MET A 419 -11.12 3.09 23.68
C MET A 419 -11.04 3.85 25.02
N ALA A 420 -10.65 5.14 25.00
CA ALA A 420 -10.62 5.99 26.19
C ALA A 420 -12.02 6.18 26.78
N LYS A 421 -13.03 6.35 25.92
CA LYS A 421 -14.43 6.47 26.35
C LYS A 421 -14.96 5.20 27.01
N VAL A 422 -14.77 4.04 26.36
CA VAL A 422 -15.19 2.73 26.90
C VAL A 422 -14.53 2.45 28.25
N ARG A 423 -13.31 2.92 28.45
CA ARG A 423 -12.55 2.79 29.71
C ARG A 423 -12.83 3.91 30.72
N ASN A 424 -13.81 4.79 30.47
CA ASN A 424 -14.15 5.93 31.32
C ASN A 424 -12.95 6.88 31.59
N ARG A 425 -12.11 7.10 30.59
CA ARG A 425 -10.92 7.97 30.63
C ARG A 425 -11.11 9.29 29.89
N LEU A 426 -12.25 9.50 29.27
CA LEU A 426 -12.56 10.67 28.44
C LEU A 426 -13.79 11.38 29.03
N SER A 427 -13.64 12.62 29.48
CA SER A 427 -14.77 13.44 29.89
C SER A 427 -15.55 13.96 28.69
N GLN A 428 -16.83 14.29 28.86
CA GLN A 428 -17.66 14.86 27.80
C GLN A 428 -17.06 16.14 27.19
N ALA A 429 -16.44 16.99 28.01
CA ALA A 429 -15.81 18.22 27.56
C ALA A 429 -14.58 17.94 26.69
N GLN A 430 -13.73 16.98 27.09
CA GLN A 430 -12.59 16.55 26.30
C GLN A 430 -13.02 15.89 24.98
N GLU A 431 -14.03 15.01 25.03
CA GLU A 431 -14.60 14.38 23.85
C GLU A 431 -15.09 15.42 22.83
N ALA A 432 -15.87 16.42 23.30
CA ALA A 432 -16.38 17.48 22.45
C ALA A 432 -15.24 18.31 21.81
N ALA A 433 -14.20 18.64 22.60
CA ALA A 433 -13.04 19.37 22.12
C ALA A 433 -12.27 18.59 21.02
N PHE A 434 -12.04 17.28 21.20
CA PHE A 434 -11.39 16.45 20.19
C PHE A 434 -12.24 16.31 18.91
N ILE A 435 -13.56 16.19 19.03
CA ILE A 435 -14.47 16.15 17.87
C ILE A 435 -14.37 17.47 17.09
N GLU A 436 -14.32 18.60 17.77
CA GLU A 436 -14.18 19.91 17.13
C GLU A 436 -12.83 20.03 16.39
N GLN A 437 -11.74 19.60 17.04
CA GLN A 437 -10.41 19.58 16.41
C GLN A 437 -10.38 18.68 15.15
N LEU A 438 -10.96 17.48 15.23
CA LEU A 438 -11.07 16.59 14.07
C LEU A 438 -11.86 17.21 12.91
N ARG A 439 -12.93 17.96 13.18
CA ARG A 439 -13.70 18.67 12.14
C ARG A 439 -12.90 19.78 11.48
N HIS A 440 -11.99 20.43 12.21
CA HIS A 440 -11.12 21.47 11.68
C HIS A 440 -9.94 20.92 10.89
N LEU A 441 -9.64 19.64 11.01
CA LEU A 441 -8.47 19.01 10.40
C LEU A 441 -8.37 19.21 8.89
N PRO A 442 -9.42 19.04 8.06
CA PRO A 442 -9.35 19.29 6.63
C PRO A 442 -8.93 20.73 6.27
N VAL A 443 -9.40 21.70 7.06
CA VAL A 443 -9.05 23.12 6.87
C VAL A 443 -7.59 23.38 7.25
N ALA A 444 -7.10 22.78 8.32
CA ALA A 444 -5.71 22.88 8.73
C ALA A 444 -4.77 22.28 7.69
N VAL A 445 -5.17 21.14 7.10
CA VAL A 445 -4.45 20.48 6.01
C VAL A 445 -4.37 21.36 4.76
N ASN A 446 -5.46 22.01 4.35
CA ASN A 446 -5.43 22.97 3.24
C ASN A 446 -4.41 24.07 3.45
N LYS A 447 -4.32 24.65 4.67
CA LYS A 447 -3.32 25.68 4.98
C LYS A 447 -1.88 25.20 4.85
N VAL A 448 -1.62 23.91 5.14
CA VAL A 448 -0.29 23.31 4.94
C VAL A 448 0.01 23.16 3.46
N LEU A 449 -0.97 22.79 2.65
CA LEU A 449 -0.80 22.67 1.19
C LEU A 449 -0.49 24.01 0.52
N GLU A 450 -0.93 25.14 1.10
CA GLU A 450 -0.56 26.49 0.65
C GLU A 450 0.95 26.77 0.75
N LEU A 451 1.70 26.00 1.56
CA LEU A 451 3.17 26.11 1.70
C LEU A 451 3.95 25.43 0.55
N GLU A 452 3.28 24.84 -0.44
CA GLU A 452 3.93 24.15 -1.57
C GLU A 452 5.07 24.97 -2.21
N PRO A 453 4.92 26.30 -2.52
CA PRO A 453 5.99 27.07 -3.14
C PRO A 453 7.23 27.21 -2.26
N GLU A 454 7.05 27.36 -0.94
CA GLU A 454 8.16 27.45 0.02
C GLU A 454 8.88 26.11 0.14
N ILE A 455 8.12 25.02 0.19
CA ILE A 455 8.63 23.65 0.26
C ILE A 455 9.39 23.31 -1.04
N GLU A 456 8.90 23.75 -2.20
CA GLU A 456 9.60 23.60 -3.48
C GLU A 456 10.96 24.35 -3.47
N ALA A 457 10.97 25.55 -2.94
CA ALA A 457 12.21 26.32 -2.80
C ALA A 457 13.22 25.60 -1.87
N TRP A 458 12.77 24.98 -0.79
CA TRP A 458 13.59 24.15 0.09
C TRP A 458 14.09 22.89 -0.63
N ALA A 459 13.23 22.17 -1.32
CA ALA A 459 13.61 20.95 -2.03
C ALA A 459 14.76 21.17 -3.02
N LYS A 460 14.77 22.32 -3.72
CA LYS A 460 15.87 22.69 -4.63
C LYS A 460 17.23 22.80 -3.94
N ARG A 461 17.28 23.20 -2.66
CA ARG A 461 18.53 23.30 -1.88
C ARG A 461 19.14 21.94 -1.53
N PHE A 462 18.34 20.90 -1.63
CA PHE A 462 18.75 19.54 -1.29
C PHE A 462 19.03 18.65 -2.52
N ALA A 463 18.84 19.18 -3.73
CA ALA A 463 18.96 18.42 -4.98
C ALA A 463 20.32 17.76 -5.20
N ASP A 464 21.40 18.31 -4.63
CA ASP A 464 22.78 17.82 -4.80
C ASP A 464 23.26 16.92 -3.65
N LYS A 465 22.39 16.58 -2.69
CA LYS A 465 22.76 15.82 -1.49
C LYS A 465 22.67 14.31 -1.73
N GLN A 466 23.45 13.52 -0.97
CA GLN A 466 23.53 12.05 -1.15
C GLN A 466 22.75 11.26 -0.12
N HIS A 467 22.61 11.78 1.08
CA HIS A 467 21.97 11.13 2.22
C HIS A 467 20.97 12.06 2.87
N ALA A 468 19.98 11.47 3.56
CA ALA A 468 18.99 12.23 4.29
C ALA A 468 18.80 11.65 5.69
N LEU A 469 18.79 12.52 6.69
CA LEU A 469 18.49 12.16 8.05
C LEU A 469 17.27 12.92 8.55
N PHE A 470 16.28 12.16 9.02
CA PHE A 470 15.03 12.68 9.58
C PHE A 470 15.06 12.53 11.10
N LEU A 471 14.82 13.60 11.83
CA LEU A 471 14.85 13.60 13.29
C LEU A 471 13.47 13.86 13.86
N GLY A 472 13.05 13.03 14.81
CA GLY A 472 11.79 13.17 15.52
C GLY A 472 11.93 12.82 16.99
N ARG A 473 11.04 13.34 17.84
CA ARG A 473 10.97 13.01 19.26
C ARG A 473 9.54 12.66 19.67
N GLY A 474 9.39 11.64 20.55
CA GLY A 474 8.08 11.18 20.96
C GLY A 474 7.25 10.73 19.74
N ARG A 475 6.00 11.18 19.63
CA ARG A 475 5.10 10.87 18.50
C ARG A 475 5.57 11.40 17.14
N HIS A 476 6.51 12.35 17.11
CA HIS A 476 7.11 12.85 15.86
C HIS A 476 8.20 11.93 15.30
N TYR A 477 8.74 11.00 16.11
CA TYR A 477 9.71 10.04 15.59
C TYR A 477 9.09 9.09 14.53
N PRO A 478 7.91 8.50 14.74
CA PRO A 478 7.22 7.77 13.66
C PRO A 478 6.94 8.60 12.40
N ILE A 479 6.68 9.90 12.55
CA ILE A 479 6.52 10.81 11.40
C ILE A 479 7.84 10.98 10.65
N ALA A 480 8.96 11.09 11.37
CA ALA A 480 10.29 11.13 10.76
C ALA A 480 10.61 9.82 10.01
N LEU A 481 10.22 8.65 10.55
CA LEU A 481 10.32 7.36 9.86
C LEU A 481 9.52 7.35 8.55
N GLU A 482 8.30 7.89 8.56
CA GLU A 482 7.47 8.00 7.35
C GLU A 482 8.11 8.92 6.31
N GLY A 483 8.68 10.06 6.73
CA GLY A 483 9.39 10.96 5.84
C GLY A 483 10.61 10.30 5.17
N ALA A 484 11.40 9.60 5.95
CA ALA A 484 12.55 8.85 5.43
C ALA A 484 12.09 7.76 4.44
N LEU A 485 10.99 7.04 4.75
CA LEU A 485 10.41 6.06 3.84
C LEU A 485 9.97 6.71 2.52
N LYS A 486 9.21 7.81 2.58
CA LYS A 486 8.74 8.51 1.37
C LYS A 486 9.90 8.98 0.50
N LEU A 487 10.94 9.55 1.09
CA LEU A 487 12.11 9.98 0.32
C LEU A 487 12.80 8.79 -0.36
N LYS A 488 12.99 7.67 0.33
CA LYS A 488 13.56 6.45 -0.27
C LYS A 488 12.73 5.92 -1.44
N GLU A 489 11.42 5.84 -1.26
CA GLU A 489 10.50 5.28 -2.28
C GLU A 489 10.49 6.10 -3.57
N ILE A 490 10.64 7.44 -3.48
CA ILE A 490 10.51 8.34 -4.62
C ILE A 490 11.84 8.58 -5.32
N SER A 491 12.92 8.76 -4.54
CA SER A 491 14.21 9.22 -5.05
C SER A 491 15.29 8.16 -5.06
N TYR A 492 15.08 7.04 -4.39
CA TYR A 492 16.10 6.00 -4.10
C TYR A 492 17.31 6.54 -3.29
N ILE A 493 17.16 7.72 -2.67
CA ILE A 493 18.17 8.29 -1.79
C ILE A 493 18.18 7.51 -0.49
N HIS A 494 19.35 7.22 0.03
CA HIS A 494 19.47 6.64 1.36
C HIS A 494 18.98 7.63 2.42
N ALA A 495 17.84 7.35 3.00
CA ALA A 495 17.21 8.19 4.02
C ALA A 495 16.89 7.37 5.26
N GLU A 496 17.25 7.87 6.42
CA GLU A 496 17.02 7.25 7.73
C GLU A 496 16.35 8.21 8.70
N ALA A 497 15.73 7.66 9.73
CA ALA A 497 15.16 8.45 10.81
C ALA A 497 15.72 8.02 12.16
N TYR A 498 16.03 9.01 13.00
CA TYR A 498 16.53 8.79 14.36
C TYR A 498 15.66 9.51 15.40
N PRO A 499 15.50 8.92 16.59
CA PRO A 499 15.03 9.67 17.72
C PRO A 499 16.02 10.83 18.00
N ALA A 500 15.53 12.06 18.08
CA ALA A 500 16.40 13.24 18.19
C ALA A 500 17.38 13.18 19.38
N GLY A 501 17.01 12.47 20.47
CA GLY A 501 17.88 12.25 21.62
C GLY A 501 19.05 11.29 21.39
N GLU A 502 18.94 10.45 20.33
CA GLU A 502 19.95 9.43 19.96
C GLU A 502 20.94 9.94 18.90
N LEU A 503 20.80 11.19 18.44
CA LEU A 503 21.67 11.79 17.44
C LEU A 503 23.17 11.73 17.83
N LYS A 504 23.45 11.78 19.12
CA LYS A 504 24.82 11.67 19.68
C LYS A 504 25.45 10.27 19.55
N HIS A 505 24.67 9.27 19.16
CA HIS A 505 25.13 7.89 19.01
C HIS A 505 25.14 7.49 17.52
N GLY A 506 26.22 7.83 16.78
CA GLY A 506 26.45 7.26 15.45
C GLY A 506 26.37 8.20 14.25
N ILE A 507 26.51 9.50 14.43
CA ILE A 507 26.76 10.40 13.30
C ILE A 507 28.27 10.51 13.11
N GLU A 508 28.77 9.95 12.02
CA GLU A 508 30.17 10.11 11.64
C GLU A 508 30.48 11.57 11.21
N PRO A 509 31.70 12.05 11.46
CA PRO A 509 32.16 13.36 10.95
C PRO A 509 32.07 13.37 9.41
N GLY A 510 31.26 14.26 8.85
CA GLY A 510 31.08 14.41 7.41
C GLY A 510 29.62 14.40 6.93
N ILE A 511 28.66 14.05 7.77
CA ILE A 511 27.24 14.28 7.48
C ILE A 511 26.97 15.76 7.70
N VAL A 512 26.77 16.50 6.60
CA VAL A 512 26.33 17.90 6.64
C VAL A 512 24.93 17.95 7.22
N THR A 513 24.76 18.56 8.35
CA THR A 513 23.48 18.70 9.02
C THR A 513 22.66 19.82 8.37
N LEU A 514 21.34 19.70 8.36
CA LEU A 514 20.45 20.81 7.99
C LEU A 514 20.78 22.06 8.81
N PHE A 515 21.30 21.83 10.00
CA PHE A 515 21.79 22.82 10.92
C PHE A 515 22.93 23.66 10.32
N ASP A 516 23.95 23.03 9.72
CA ASP A 516 25.05 23.70 9.06
C ASP A 516 24.61 24.48 7.82
N LEU A 517 23.63 23.93 7.08
CA LEU A 517 23.03 24.58 5.91
C LEU A 517 22.21 25.83 6.28
N LEU A 518 21.48 25.78 7.39
CA LEU A 518 20.61 26.88 7.84
C LEU A 518 21.40 27.98 8.57
N THR A 519 22.52 27.64 9.22
CA THR A 519 23.33 28.59 9.98
C THR A 519 24.48 29.21 9.17
N GLY A 520 24.81 28.66 8.00
CA GLY A 520 25.97 29.10 7.21
C GLY A 520 27.31 28.78 7.86
N ALA A 521 27.35 27.83 8.81
CA ALA A 521 28.59 27.43 9.48
C ALA A 521 29.40 26.49 8.59
N GLU A 522 30.60 26.89 8.19
CA GLU A 522 31.46 26.10 7.31
C GLU A 522 32.22 24.96 8.02
N GLN A 523 32.18 24.83 9.31
CA GLN A 523 32.72 23.69 10.08
C GLN A 523 32.25 23.74 11.54
N VAL A 524 31.68 22.67 12.05
CA VAL A 524 31.47 22.47 13.47
C VAL A 524 32.62 21.63 14.00
N ASP A 525 33.45 22.22 14.87
CA ASP A 525 34.47 21.50 15.61
C ASP A 525 33.78 20.63 16.69
N THR A 526 33.78 19.33 16.49
CA THR A 526 33.13 18.35 17.37
C THR A 526 33.95 17.95 18.59
N THR A 527 35.09 18.64 18.88
CA THR A 527 36.01 18.23 19.94
C THR A 527 35.71 18.81 21.33
N GLY A 528 34.62 19.58 21.51
CA GLY A 528 34.24 20.19 22.79
C GLY A 528 32.82 19.86 23.23
N GLY A 529 32.69 19.03 24.26
CA GLY A 529 31.47 18.43 24.73
C GLY A 529 30.32 19.32 25.22
N ASP A 530 30.43 20.63 25.32
CA ASP A 530 29.39 21.52 25.87
C ASP A 530 28.91 22.61 24.89
N GLY A 531 29.55 22.75 23.74
CA GLY A 531 29.24 23.79 22.75
C GLY A 531 28.15 23.42 21.75
N ALA A 532 27.91 22.13 21.50
CA ALA A 532 27.00 21.64 20.45
C ALA A 532 25.51 21.89 20.77
N GLU A 533 25.11 21.91 22.03
CA GLU A 533 23.74 22.24 22.44
C GLU A 533 23.35 23.70 22.26
N LEU A 534 24.33 24.62 22.34
CA LEU A 534 24.10 26.06 22.22
C LEU A 534 23.98 26.54 20.76
N GLN A 535 24.62 25.87 19.83
CA GLN A 535 24.53 26.21 18.39
C GLN A 535 23.25 25.69 17.73
N ALA A 536 22.58 24.67 18.30
CA ALA A 536 21.33 24.10 17.79
C ALA A 536 20.12 25.05 17.77
N ALA A 537 20.26 26.28 18.27
CA ALA A 537 19.15 27.22 18.46
C ALA A 537 19.04 28.35 17.40
N ARG A 538 19.90 28.38 16.37
CA ARG A 538 19.86 29.42 15.32
C ARG A 538 19.29 28.86 14.02
N ILE A 539 17.97 28.87 13.84
CA ILE A 539 17.30 28.42 12.62
C ILE A 539 16.78 29.62 11.83
N ALA A 540 17.25 29.73 10.58
CA ALA A 540 16.65 30.43 9.43
C ALA A 540 15.79 31.69 9.75
N GLY A 541 16.45 32.81 10.04
CA GLY A 541 15.78 34.08 10.21
C GLY A 541 14.96 34.26 11.50
N LEU A 542 14.77 33.20 12.29
CA LEU A 542 14.21 33.24 13.63
C LEU A 542 15.37 33.49 14.62
N GLN A 543 15.48 34.69 15.14
CA GLN A 543 16.35 34.97 16.30
C GLN A 543 15.74 34.32 17.54
N LEU A 544 16.13 33.08 17.80
CA LEU A 544 15.81 32.41 19.06
C LEU A 544 16.89 32.84 20.08
N ALA A 545 16.50 33.57 21.10
CA ALA A 545 17.38 33.85 22.23
C ALA A 545 17.33 32.65 23.19
N VAL A 546 18.47 31.98 23.37
CA VAL A 546 18.64 30.92 24.35
C VAL A 546 19.32 31.51 25.57
N GLU A 547 18.65 31.46 26.71
CA GLU A 547 19.22 31.87 28.00
C GLU A 547 19.43 30.63 28.87
N SER A 548 20.62 30.49 29.43
CA SER A 548 20.87 29.49 30.48
C SER A 548 20.25 29.94 31.79
N ALA A 549 19.40 29.11 32.35
CA ALA A 549 18.76 29.31 33.64
C ALA A 549 19.10 28.14 34.59
N PRO A 550 19.09 28.35 35.91
CA PRO A 550 19.28 27.27 36.86
C PRO A 550 18.15 26.23 36.67
N GLY A 551 18.52 25.03 36.18
CA GLY A 551 17.55 23.93 35.88
C GLY A 551 17.34 23.61 34.42
N GLY A 552 18.11 24.22 33.48
CA GLY A 552 18.07 23.87 32.04
C GLY A 552 17.94 25.08 31.11
N LEU A 553 18.15 24.83 29.82
CA LEU A 553 18.03 25.83 28.76
C LEU A 553 16.57 26.25 28.53
N ARG A 554 16.28 27.55 28.47
CA ARG A 554 14.99 28.12 28.05
C ARG A 554 15.14 28.83 26.70
N VAL A 555 14.25 28.54 25.78
CA VAL A 555 14.16 29.18 24.46
C VAL A 555 13.08 30.27 24.52
N LYS A 556 13.48 31.52 24.23
CA LYS A 556 12.52 32.63 24.03
C LYS A 556 12.16 32.75 22.57
N THR A 557 10.88 32.60 22.24
CA THR A 557 10.34 32.84 20.90
C THR A 557 9.95 34.31 20.71
N PRO A 558 10.13 34.89 19.50
CA PRO A 558 9.65 36.25 19.21
C PRO A 558 8.12 36.34 19.29
N ALA A 559 7.62 37.49 19.74
CA ALA A 559 6.21 37.75 20.04
C ALA A 559 5.22 37.55 18.87
N ASN A 560 5.70 37.45 17.63
CA ASN A 560 4.87 37.31 16.44
C ASN A 560 4.47 35.85 16.12
N LEU A 561 4.95 34.88 16.89
CA LEU A 561 4.64 33.45 16.74
C LEU A 561 3.64 32.92 17.79
N VAL A 562 2.99 33.82 18.52
CA VAL A 562 2.13 33.51 19.69
C VAL A 562 0.85 32.73 19.34
N ASN A 563 0.47 32.59 18.07
CA ASN A 563 -0.73 31.83 17.67
C ASN A 563 -0.47 30.39 17.17
N LEU A 564 0.79 29.97 17.11
CA LEU A 564 1.15 28.56 16.89
C LEU A 564 1.75 28.03 18.21
N ARG A 565 0.88 27.65 19.13
CA ARG A 565 1.29 26.99 20.38
C ARG A 565 1.92 25.65 20.06
N GLN A 566 3.20 25.63 20.24
CA GLN A 566 4.23 24.60 20.20
C GLN A 566 5.06 24.52 18.90
N PRO A 567 6.38 24.64 19.01
CA PRO A 567 7.25 24.54 17.84
C PRO A 567 7.37 23.11 17.40
N LEU A 568 6.92 22.86 16.21
CA LEU A 568 7.29 21.70 15.42
C LEU A 568 8.80 21.73 15.19
N LEU A 569 9.58 21.08 16.03
CA LEU A 569 10.98 20.82 15.75
C LEU A 569 11.13 19.46 15.08
N ILE A 570 10.71 19.37 13.80
CA ILE A 570 11.20 18.32 12.92
C ILE A 570 12.41 18.89 12.21
N LEU A 571 13.60 18.52 12.66
CA LEU A 571 14.84 18.83 11.97
C LEU A 571 15.02 17.78 10.87
N PHE A 572 15.08 18.25 9.61
CA PHE A 572 15.40 17.43 8.44
C PHE A 572 16.85 17.63 8.06
N LEU A 573 17.53 16.54 7.78
CA LEU A 573 18.90 16.53 7.28
C LEU A 573 18.97 15.78 5.96
N LEU A 574 19.33 16.46 4.87
CA LEU A 574 19.38 15.92 3.52
C LEU A 574 20.75 16.09 2.88
N ALA A 575 21.34 15.02 2.38
CA ALA A 575 22.55 15.03 1.58
C ALA A 575 22.38 14.11 0.36
N CYS A 576 22.35 14.59 -0.89
CA CYS A 576 21.97 13.86 -2.12
C CYS A 576 23.00 13.95 -3.25
N THR A 577 23.10 12.91 -4.11
CA THR A 577 23.84 12.93 -5.37
C THR A 577 22.98 13.08 -6.63
N ARG A 578 23.64 13.48 -7.70
CA ARG A 578 23.16 13.82 -9.03
C ARG A 578 22.21 12.77 -9.62
N HIS A 579 20.98 13.10 -9.91
CA HIS A 579 20.18 12.97 -11.12
C HIS A 579 18.68 13.03 -10.85
N ARG A 580 18.00 13.96 -11.55
CA ARG A 580 16.55 14.09 -11.74
C ARG A 580 15.70 14.28 -10.48
N PHE A 581 15.79 15.45 -9.86
CA PHE A 581 14.73 15.92 -8.98
C PHE A 581 13.58 16.52 -9.79
N SER A 582 12.48 15.77 -9.83
CA SER A 582 11.17 16.26 -10.25
C SER A 582 10.37 16.71 -9.01
N HIS A 583 9.28 17.43 -9.23
CA HIS A 583 8.36 17.95 -8.21
C HIS A 583 7.90 16.95 -7.10
N CYS A 584 8.25 15.67 -7.19
CA CYS A 584 7.92 14.67 -6.15
C CYS A 584 8.57 14.94 -4.78
N THR A 585 9.74 15.57 -4.72
CA THR A 585 10.45 15.85 -3.44
C THR A 585 9.72 16.91 -2.61
N VAL A 586 9.11 17.90 -3.27
CA VAL A 586 8.29 18.94 -2.66
C VAL A 586 7.14 18.32 -1.84
N ASN A 587 6.57 17.27 -2.37
CA ASN A 587 5.39 16.62 -1.83
C ASN A 587 5.66 15.86 -0.52
N VAL A 588 6.89 15.38 -0.29
CA VAL A 588 7.30 14.70 0.95
C VAL A 588 7.26 15.66 2.14
N PHE A 589 7.70 16.89 1.96
CA PHE A 589 7.74 17.88 3.04
C PHE A 589 6.34 18.36 3.42
N ALA A 590 5.45 18.55 2.45
CA ALA A 590 4.05 18.89 2.71
C ALA A 590 3.35 17.79 3.51
N LEU A 591 3.56 16.53 3.13
CA LEU A 591 3.02 15.37 3.84
C LEU A 591 3.52 15.31 5.29
N LEU A 592 4.80 15.54 5.53
CA LEU A 592 5.40 15.50 6.86
C LEU A 592 4.88 16.61 7.77
N HIS A 593 4.72 17.82 7.28
CA HIS A 593 4.16 18.93 8.04
C HIS A 593 2.72 18.64 8.45
N LEU A 594 1.96 18.04 7.55
CA LEU A 594 0.60 17.56 7.74
C LEU A 594 0.50 16.47 8.81
N CYS A 595 1.40 15.50 8.75
CA CYS A 595 1.46 14.41 9.72
C CYS A 595 1.81 14.90 11.12
N CYS A 596 2.61 15.99 11.22
CA CYS A 596 2.89 16.62 12.50
C CYS A 596 1.65 17.25 13.14
N ILE A 597 0.83 17.96 12.35
CA ILE A 597 -0.45 18.52 12.86
C ILE A 597 -1.35 17.39 13.37
N LEU A 598 -1.48 16.30 12.62
CA LEU A 598 -2.27 15.14 13.04
C LEU A 598 -1.69 14.46 14.29
N SER A 599 -0.38 14.44 14.45
CA SER A 599 0.26 13.82 15.61
C SER A 599 0.10 14.65 16.90
N GLU A 600 -0.19 15.96 16.78
CA GLU A 600 -0.40 16.86 17.92
C GLU A 600 -1.84 16.87 18.46
N LEU A 601 -2.79 16.32 17.70
CA LEU A 601 -4.11 15.99 18.22
C LEU A 601 -4.00 14.93 19.32
#